data_0521e4120cf0d1fe18d34830aefa92c3
#
_entry.id   0521e4120cf0d1fe18d34830aefa92c3
#
_cell.length_a   1.000
_cell.length_b   1.000
_cell.length_c   1.000
_cell.angle_alpha   90.00
_cell.angle_beta   90.00
_cell.angle_gamma   90.00
#
_symmetry.space_group_name_H-M   'P 1'
#
loop_
_entity.id
_entity.type
_entity.pdbx_description
1 polymer ?
#
loop_
_entity_poly.entity_id
_entity_poly.type
_entity_poly.pdbx_seq_one_letter_code
_entity_poly.pdbx_strand_id
1 'polypeptide(L)'
;LKAALRDDPVVILVGEMRDLETVGLALTAAETGHLVFGTLHTSGAPSTINRIIDVFPPEQQAQIRAQISTSLKMVVTQRLLKTKDGQGRCGAFEVMKCTAPIQNLIRESKIHQIPSIMQTAVKEGMITMQKSLEELVKAGKIDAGAGKEH
;
A
#
# COMPACT_ATOMS: atom_id res chain seq x y z
N LEU A 1 20.51 1.80 0.51
CA LEU A 1 19.76 2.99 0.89
C LEU A 1 20.65 4.03 1.58
N LYS A 2 21.46 3.67 2.59
CA LYS A 2 22.41 4.59 3.25
C LYS A 2 23.34 5.31 2.27
N ALA A 3 23.89 4.61 1.27
CA ALA A 3 24.73 5.21 0.25
C ALA A 3 23.94 6.17 -0.65
N ALA A 4 22.72 5.82 -1.04
CA ALA A 4 21.86 6.66 -1.86
C ALA A 4 21.53 8.01 -1.19
N LEU A 5 21.34 8.03 0.12
CA LEU A 5 21.07 9.28 0.86
C LEU A 5 22.25 10.27 0.85
N ARG A 6 23.47 9.79 0.61
CA ARG A 6 24.66 10.64 0.50
C ARG A 6 24.80 11.33 -0.84
N ASP A 7 24.16 10.79 -1.87
CA ASP A 7 24.21 11.28 -3.26
C ASP A 7 23.15 12.33 -3.56
N ASP A 8 22.38 12.78 -2.56
CA ASP A 8 21.32 13.78 -2.63
C ASP A 8 20.29 13.48 -3.76
N PRO A 9 19.71 12.25 -3.83
CA PRO A 9 18.73 11.92 -4.85
C PRO A 9 17.39 12.59 -4.58
N VAL A 10 16.61 12.83 -5.64
CA VAL A 10 15.21 13.29 -5.53
C VAL A 10 14.24 12.11 -5.37
N VAL A 11 14.57 11.00 -6.02
CA VAL A 11 13.76 9.77 -6.04
C VAL A 11 14.61 8.58 -5.60
N ILE A 12 14.07 7.80 -4.69
CA ILE A 12 14.73 6.58 -4.17
C ILE A 12 13.80 5.38 -4.40
N LEU A 13 14.34 4.33 -4.99
CA LEU A 13 13.67 3.04 -5.10
C LEU A 13 14.29 2.05 -4.11
N VAL A 14 13.46 1.53 -3.20
CA VAL A 14 13.83 0.46 -2.28
C VAL A 14 13.27 -0.85 -2.80
N GLY A 15 14.14 -1.78 -3.15
CA GLY A 15 13.76 -3.04 -3.78
C GLY A 15 12.80 -3.86 -2.94
N GLU A 16 13.03 -3.93 -1.63
CA GLU A 16 12.13 -4.60 -0.68
C GLU A 16 12.31 -4.04 0.74
N MET A 17 11.20 -3.84 1.43
CA MET A 17 11.18 -3.33 2.81
C MET A 17 10.82 -4.48 3.77
N ARG A 18 11.83 -5.23 4.24
CA ARG A 18 11.65 -6.39 5.12
C ARG A 18 11.94 -6.12 6.58
N ASP A 19 12.96 -5.35 6.85
CA ASP A 19 13.53 -5.18 8.18
C ASP A 19 13.39 -3.74 8.67
N LEU A 20 13.58 -3.59 9.99
CA LEU A 20 13.47 -2.32 10.70
C LEU A 20 14.44 -1.27 10.13
N GLU A 21 15.67 -1.64 9.82
CA GLU A 21 16.68 -0.71 9.31
C GLU A 21 16.26 -0.12 7.95
N THR A 22 15.83 -0.95 7.03
CA THR A 22 15.40 -0.53 5.69
C THR A 22 14.14 0.33 5.75
N VAL A 23 13.14 -0.08 6.53
CA VAL A 23 11.90 0.70 6.72
C VAL A 23 12.19 2.03 7.40
N GLY A 24 13.01 2.05 8.45
CA GLY A 24 13.39 3.25 9.16
C GLY A 24 14.12 4.27 8.26
N LEU A 25 15.05 3.81 7.44
CA LEU A 25 15.75 4.65 6.47
C LEU A 25 14.83 5.18 5.37
N ALA A 26 13.88 4.37 4.90
CA ALA A 26 12.88 4.80 3.92
C ALA A 26 11.97 5.90 4.48
N LEU A 27 11.50 5.76 5.72
CA LEU A 27 10.72 6.80 6.39
C LEU A 27 11.51 8.09 6.59
N THR A 28 12.76 8.00 7.04
CA THR A 28 13.65 9.16 7.21
C THR A 28 13.87 9.87 5.88
N ALA A 29 14.13 9.13 4.81
CA ALA A 29 14.29 9.70 3.48
C ALA A 29 13.03 10.42 3.00
N ALA A 30 11.85 9.83 3.22
CA ALA A 30 10.57 10.45 2.86
C ALA A 30 10.32 11.75 3.64
N GLU A 31 10.66 11.78 4.94
CA GLU A 31 10.51 12.97 5.78
C GLU A 31 11.48 14.09 5.41
N THR A 32 12.63 13.76 4.83
CA THR A 32 13.66 14.73 4.42
C THR A 32 13.53 15.19 2.98
N GLY A 33 12.37 15.02 2.36
CA GLY A 33 12.03 15.60 1.07
C GLY A 33 12.25 14.70 -0.14
N HIS A 34 12.56 13.42 0.04
CA HIS A 34 12.72 12.46 -1.04
C HIS A 34 11.39 11.78 -1.37
N LEU A 35 11.17 11.49 -2.65
CA LEU A 35 10.10 10.57 -3.07
C LEU A 35 10.65 9.14 -3.00
N VAL A 36 10.05 8.34 -2.13
CA VAL A 36 10.49 6.96 -1.90
C VAL A 36 9.44 5.98 -2.44
N PHE A 37 9.88 5.06 -3.30
CA PHE A 37 9.12 3.89 -3.70
C PHE A 37 9.66 2.67 -2.99
N GLY A 38 8.80 1.90 -2.35
CA GLY A 38 9.18 0.65 -1.68
C GLY A 38 8.22 -0.46 -2.03
N THR A 39 8.68 -1.70 -1.96
CA THR A 39 7.86 -2.89 -2.19
C THR A 39 7.75 -3.73 -0.92
N LEU A 40 6.57 -4.30 -0.72
CA LEU A 40 6.26 -5.26 0.32
C LEU A 40 5.40 -6.38 -0.28
N HIS A 41 5.38 -7.53 0.39
CA HIS A 41 4.53 -8.66 0.02
C HIS A 41 3.31 -8.70 0.96
N THR A 42 2.28 -7.92 0.63
CA THR A 42 1.06 -7.79 1.42
C THR A 42 -0.18 -7.86 0.53
N SER A 43 -1.32 -8.20 1.12
CA SER A 43 -2.56 -8.46 0.39
C SER A 43 -3.53 -7.28 0.30
N GLY A 44 -3.17 -6.12 0.83
CA GLY A 44 -4.02 -4.93 0.82
C GLY A 44 -3.39 -3.73 1.50
N ALA A 45 -3.98 -2.56 1.36
CA ALA A 45 -3.45 -1.33 1.95
C ALA A 45 -3.42 -1.38 3.50
N PRO A 46 -4.47 -1.84 4.20
CA PRO A 46 -4.42 -1.98 5.66
C PRO A 46 -3.31 -2.90 6.15
N SER A 47 -3.13 -4.06 5.52
CA SER A 47 -2.08 -5.00 5.89
C SER A 47 -0.69 -4.48 5.57
N THR A 48 -0.54 -3.68 4.53
CA THR A 48 0.71 -2.99 4.21
C THR A 48 1.12 -2.03 5.32
N ILE A 49 0.20 -1.18 5.78
CA ILE A 49 0.44 -0.22 6.86
C ILE A 49 0.80 -0.95 8.16
N ASN A 50 0.03 -1.98 8.51
CA ASN A 50 0.31 -2.79 9.69
C ASN A 50 1.70 -3.46 9.61
N ARG A 51 2.07 -3.99 8.44
CA ARG A 51 3.37 -4.62 8.24
C ARG A 51 4.52 -3.65 8.46
N ILE A 52 4.39 -2.41 7.98
CA ILE A 52 5.39 -1.37 8.20
C ILE A 52 5.53 -1.03 9.69
N ILE A 53 4.40 -0.89 10.40
CA ILE A 53 4.39 -0.56 11.83
C ILE A 53 4.96 -1.70 12.67
N ASP A 54 4.60 -2.94 12.34
CA ASP A 54 4.93 -4.13 13.14
C ASP A 54 6.43 -4.50 13.13
N VAL A 55 7.22 -3.98 12.19
CA VAL A 55 8.67 -4.18 12.24
C VAL A 55 9.35 -3.39 13.36
N PHE A 56 8.66 -2.38 13.94
CA PHE A 56 9.16 -1.56 15.02
C PHE A 56 8.75 -2.11 16.40
N PRO A 57 9.58 -1.91 17.45
CA PRO A 57 9.21 -2.25 18.82
C PRO A 57 7.93 -1.52 19.26
N PRO A 58 7.11 -2.12 20.15
CA PRO A 58 5.83 -1.52 20.58
C PRO A 58 5.93 -0.09 21.09
N GLU A 59 6.99 0.25 21.80
CA GLU A 59 7.24 1.60 22.33
C GLU A 59 7.50 2.68 21.27
N GLN A 60 7.84 2.27 20.03
CA GLN A 60 8.07 3.17 18.91
C GLN A 60 6.87 3.27 17.96
N GLN A 61 5.92 2.37 18.06
CA GLN A 61 4.85 2.24 17.06
C GLN A 61 3.94 3.46 16.97
N ALA A 62 3.65 4.13 18.10
CA ALA A 62 2.84 5.35 18.08
C ALA A 62 3.52 6.48 17.26
N GLN A 63 4.82 6.65 17.43
CA GLN A 63 5.62 7.60 16.67
C GLN A 63 5.67 7.23 15.19
N ILE A 64 5.83 5.95 14.87
CA ILE A 64 5.85 5.46 13.49
C ILE A 64 4.50 5.68 12.79
N ARG A 65 3.37 5.47 13.47
CA ARG A 65 2.04 5.81 12.95
C ARG A 65 1.93 7.28 12.57
N ALA A 66 2.40 8.16 13.44
CA ALA A 66 2.43 9.60 13.17
C ALA A 66 3.28 9.93 11.93
N GLN A 67 4.46 9.35 11.81
CA GLN A 67 5.35 9.53 10.65
C GLN A 67 4.72 9.02 9.36
N ILE A 68 4.17 7.79 9.36
CA ILE A 68 3.50 7.20 8.20
C ILE A 68 2.29 8.05 7.79
N SER A 69 1.49 8.53 8.74
CA SER A 69 0.31 9.33 8.45
C SER A 69 0.61 10.59 7.65
N THR A 70 1.79 11.17 7.81
CA THR A 70 2.21 12.38 7.08
C THR A 70 3.06 12.08 5.85
N SER A 71 3.82 11.00 5.86
CA SER A 71 4.81 10.68 4.80
C SER A 71 4.25 9.76 3.72
N LEU A 72 3.35 8.83 4.06
CA LEU A 72 2.78 7.89 3.10
C LEU A 72 1.86 8.63 2.12
N LYS A 73 2.09 8.43 0.83
CA LYS A 73 1.29 9.07 -0.24
C LYS A 73 0.28 8.13 -0.86
N MET A 74 0.71 6.91 -1.15
CA MET A 74 -0.12 5.92 -1.86
C MET A 74 0.33 4.51 -1.55
N VAL A 75 -0.62 3.59 -1.51
CA VAL A 75 -0.38 2.15 -1.50
C VAL A 75 -1.11 1.52 -2.67
N VAL A 76 -0.38 0.77 -3.48
CA VAL A 76 -0.93 0.00 -4.59
C VAL A 76 -0.69 -1.48 -4.31
N THR A 77 -1.75 -2.26 -4.27
CA THR A 77 -1.68 -3.72 -4.10
C THR A 77 -2.12 -4.40 -5.39
N GLN A 78 -1.44 -5.47 -5.76
CA GLN A 78 -1.71 -6.21 -7.00
C GLN A 78 -2.04 -7.67 -6.69
N ARG A 79 -3.02 -8.22 -7.41
CA ARG A 79 -3.26 -9.65 -7.53
C ARG A 79 -3.24 -10.04 -9.00
N LEU A 80 -2.55 -11.13 -9.31
CA LEU A 80 -2.54 -11.71 -10.65
C LEU A 80 -3.53 -12.88 -10.69
N LEU A 81 -4.42 -12.85 -11.67
CA LEU A 81 -5.49 -13.83 -11.84
C LEU A 81 -5.42 -14.45 -13.25
N LYS A 82 -5.79 -15.71 -13.37
CA LYS A 82 -5.93 -16.34 -14.68
C LYS A 82 -7.03 -15.64 -15.48
N THR A 83 -6.77 -15.41 -16.76
CA THR A 83 -7.80 -14.93 -17.68
C THR A 83 -8.86 -15.99 -17.93
N LYS A 84 -10.07 -15.55 -18.30
CA LYS A 84 -11.21 -16.45 -18.53
C LYS A 84 -10.93 -17.50 -19.60
N ASP A 85 -10.14 -17.16 -20.61
CA ASP A 85 -9.70 -18.08 -21.67
C ASP A 85 -8.58 -19.04 -21.26
N GLY A 86 -8.01 -18.84 -20.04
CA GLY A 86 -6.93 -19.66 -19.50
C GLY A 86 -5.56 -19.46 -20.16
N GLN A 87 -5.42 -18.52 -21.11
CA GLN A 87 -4.21 -18.34 -21.90
C GLN A 87 -3.19 -17.38 -21.25
N GLY A 88 -3.62 -16.64 -20.23
CA GLY A 88 -2.74 -15.64 -19.60
C GLY A 88 -3.18 -15.26 -18.22
N ARG A 89 -2.65 -14.13 -17.77
CA ARG A 89 -2.99 -13.52 -16.48
C ARG A 89 -3.32 -12.04 -16.66
N CYS A 90 -4.23 -11.53 -15.83
CA CYS A 90 -4.50 -10.10 -15.71
C CYS A 90 -4.33 -9.65 -14.26
N GLY A 91 -4.00 -8.38 -14.08
CA GLY A 91 -3.84 -7.77 -12.77
C GLY A 91 -5.13 -7.14 -12.27
N ALA A 92 -5.48 -7.43 -11.01
CA ALA A 92 -6.42 -6.64 -10.23
C ALA A 92 -5.62 -5.76 -9.26
N PHE A 93 -6.07 -4.53 -9.07
CA PHE A 93 -5.34 -3.55 -8.26
C PHE A 93 -6.24 -2.95 -7.22
N GLU A 94 -5.69 -2.80 -6.01
CA GLU A 94 -6.23 -1.93 -4.97
C GLU A 94 -5.37 -0.69 -4.89
N VAL A 95 -5.98 0.49 -4.87
CA VAL A 95 -5.28 1.77 -4.78
C VAL A 95 -5.84 2.57 -3.62
N MET A 96 -5.00 2.87 -2.65
CA MET A 96 -5.29 3.78 -1.54
C MET A 96 -4.43 5.03 -1.68
N LYS A 97 -5.06 6.19 -1.64
CA LYS A 97 -4.36 7.48 -1.51
C LYS A 97 -4.48 7.98 -0.07
N CYS A 98 -3.39 8.51 0.47
CA CYS A 98 -3.34 8.99 1.84
C CYS A 98 -3.95 10.38 1.97
N THR A 99 -5.27 10.47 1.83
CA THR A 99 -6.05 11.69 2.07
C THR A 99 -6.16 11.99 3.57
N ALA A 100 -6.63 13.17 3.93
CA ALA A 100 -6.77 13.57 5.34
C ALA A 100 -7.58 12.57 6.19
N PRO A 101 -8.73 12.02 5.73
CA PRO A 101 -9.43 10.98 6.48
C PRO A 101 -8.59 9.73 6.71
N ILE A 102 -7.84 9.26 5.69
CA ILE A 102 -6.95 8.09 5.81
C ILE A 102 -5.81 8.38 6.78
N GLN A 103 -5.19 9.55 6.69
CA GLN A 103 -4.14 9.99 7.62
C GLN A 103 -4.60 9.95 9.08
N ASN A 104 -5.80 10.43 9.35
CA ASN A 104 -6.38 10.40 10.69
C ASN A 104 -6.60 8.98 11.20
N LEU A 105 -7.12 8.08 10.37
CA LEU A 105 -7.29 6.67 10.74
C LEU A 105 -5.96 5.99 11.07
N ILE A 106 -4.89 6.28 10.31
CA ILE A 106 -3.57 5.73 10.60
C ILE A 106 -3.05 6.25 11.94
N ARG A 107 -3.15 7.55 12.17
CA ARG A 107 -2.68 8.20 13.41
C ARG A 107 -3.41 7.68 14.65
N GLU A 108 -4.72 7.47 14.54
CA GLU A 108 -5.58 7.01 15.62
C GLU A 108 -5.60 5.48 15.81
N SER A 109 -4.77 4.74 15.07
CA SER A 109 -4.74 3.26 15.09
C SER A 109 -6.06 2.60 14.67
N LYS A 110 -6.82 3.27 13.80
CA LYS A 110 -8.11 2.79 13.27
C LYS A 110 -7.98 2.28 11.83
N ILE A 111 -6.87 1.60 11.53
CA ILE A 111 -6.52 1.12 10.18
C ILE A 111 -7.60 0.20 9.60
N HIS A 112 -8.30 -0.56 10.45
CA HIS A 112 -9.40 -1.43 10.04
C HIS A 112 -10.59 -0.69 9.40
N GLN A 113 -10.71 0.63 9.58
CA GLN A 113 -11.75 1.45 8.97
C GLN A 113 -11.37 2.01 7.58
N ILE A 114 -10.13 1.83 7.15
CA ILE A 114 -9.65 2.33 5.84
C ILE A 114 -10.49 1.82 4.67
N PRO A 115 -10.88 0.54 4.58
CA PRO A 115 -11.70 0.06 3.47
C PRO A 115 -13.01 0.82 3.30
N SER A 116 -13.66 1.22 4.37
CA SER A 116 -14.90 2.00 4.33
C SER A 116 -14.70 3.39 3.70
N ILE A 117 -13.59 4.04 4.03
CA ILE A 117 -13.24 5.33 3.40
C ILE A 117 -12.90 5.13 1.91
N MET A 118 -12.15 4.10 1.56
CA MET A 118 -11.78 3.81 0.17
C MET A 118 -13.01 3.59 -0.72
N GLN A 119 -14.05 2.92 -0.22
CA GLN A 119 -15.29 2.67 -0.96
C GLN A 119 -16.00 3.95 -1.36
N THR A 120 -15.90 5.01 -0.57
CA THR A 120 -16.51 6.31 -0.81
C THR A 120 -15.62 7.28 -1.59
N ALA A 121 -14.33 6.97 -1.72
CA ALA A 121 -13.32 7.85 -2.30
C ALA A 121 -12.97 7.51 -3.77
N VAL A 122 -13.92 6.97 -4.52
CA VAL A 122 -13.73 6.59 -5.94
C VAL A 122 -13.35 7.81 -6.80
N LYS A 123 -13.96 8.96 -6.54
CA LYS A 123 -13.66 10.21 -7.28
C LYS A 123 -12.21 10.68 -7.06
N GLU A 124 -11.60 10.29 -5.97
CA GLU A 124 -10.21 10.60 -5.64
C GLU A 124 -9.23 9.58 -6.25
N GLY A 125 -9.73 8.60 -6.98
CA GLY A 125 -8.94 7.55 -7.63
C GLY A 125 -8.62 6.36 -6.74
N MET A 126 -9.34 6.17 -5.63
CA MET A 126 -9.22 4.96 -4.82
C MET A 126 -10.10 3.84 -5.36
N ILE A 127 -9.62 2.62 -5.26
CA ILE A 127 -10.36 1.41 -5.62
C ILE A 127 -9.99 0.29 -4.65
N THR A 128 -10.99 -0.42 -4.12
CA THR A 128 -10.76 -1.62 -3.31
C THR A 128 -10.46 -2.82 -4.22
N MET A 129 -9.79 -3.84 -3.68
CA MET A 129 -9.53 -5.09 -4.42
C MET A 129 -10.83 -5.74 -4.86
N GLN A 130 -11.85 -5.76 -4.00
CA GLN A 130 -13.16 -6.30 -4.34
C GLN A 130 -13.76 -5.60 -5.57
N LYS A 131 -13.74 -4.28 -5.59
CA LYS A 131 -14.25 -3.50 -6.72
C LYS A 131 -13.48 -3.76 -8.02
N SER A 132 -12.16 -3.83 -7.92
CA SER A 132 -11.29 -4.17 -9.05
C SER A 132 -11.62 -5.54 -9.64
N LEU A 133 -11.83 -6.54 -8.79
CA LEU A 133 -12.24 -7.89 -9.22
C LEU A 133 -13.62 -7.88 -9.88
N GLU A 134 -14.60 -7.19 -9.30
CA GLU A 134 -15.94 -7.04 -9.88
C GLU A 134 -15.90 -6.42 -11.29
N GLU A 135 -15.06 -5.42 -11.49
CA GLU A 135 -14.89 -4.78 -12.80
C GLU A 135 -14.27 -5.71 -13.84
N LEU A 136 -13.29 -6.54 -13.43
CA LEU A 136 -12.69 -7.54 -14.32
C LEU A 136 -13.67 -8.64 -14.70
N VAL A 137 -14.53 -9.07 -13.79
CA VAL A 137 -15.62 -10.02 -14.07
C VAL A 137 -16.62 -9.43 -15.07
N LYS A 138 -17.07 -8.18 -14.83
CA LYS A 138 -17.98 -7.47 -15.74
C LYS A 138 -17.40 -7.28 -17.14
N ALA A 139 -16.09 -7.03 -17.22
CA ALA A 139 -15.38 -6.89 -18.49
C ALA A 139 -15.11 -8.25 -19.19
N GLY A 140 -15.51 -9.38 -18.58
CA GLY A 140 -15.30 -10.73 -19.13
C GLY A 140 -13.84 -11.18 -19.13
N LYS A 141 -12.97 -10.55 -18.34
CA LYS A 141 -11.54 -10.86 -18.29
C LYS A 141 -11.22 -12.04 -17.37
N ILE A 142 -12.00 -12.22 -16.31
CA ILE A 142 -11.86 -13.31 -15.34
C ILE A 142 -13.23 -13.93 -15.04
N ASP A 143 -13.23 -15.17 -14.54
CA ASP A 143 -14.44 -15.82 -14.06
C ASP A 143 -14.87 -15.26 -12.68
N ALA A 144 -16.18 -15.32 -12.40
CA ALA A 144 -16.75 -14.83 -11.15
C ALA A 144 -16.19 -15.51 -9.88
N GLY A 145 -15.64 -16.71 -9.99
CA GLY A 145 -14.99 -17.46 -8.91
C GLY A 145 -13.52 -17.18 -8.74
N ALA A 146 -12.85 -16.60 -9.74
CA ALA A 146 -11.39 -16.44 -9.75
C ALA A 146 -10.83 -15.57 -8.61
N GLY A 147 -11.61 -14.64 -8.08
CA GLY A 147 -11.22 -13.80 -6.96
C GLY A 147 -11.35 -14.44 -5.57
N LYS A 148 -11.95 -15.63 -5.48
CA LYS A 148 -12.20 -16.35 -4.22
C LYS A 148 -11.14 -17.39 -3.88
N GLU A 149 -10.26 -17.71 -4.81
CA GLU A 149 -9.13 -18.59 -4.57
C GLU A 149 -8.07 -17.85 -3.74
N HIS A 150 -7.80 -18.39 -2.56
CA HIS A 150 -6.79 -17.88 -1.61
C HIS A 150 -5.39 -18.34 -1.97
#